data_c1e6d1cecf32d24d02dede490629144e
#
_entry.id   c1e6d1cecf32d24d02dede490629144e
#
_cell.length_a   1.000
_cell.length_b   1.000
_cell.length_c   1.000
_cell.angle_alpha   90.00
_cell.angle_beta   90.00
_cell.angle_gamma   90.00
#
_symmetry.space_group_name_H-M   'P 1'
#
loop_
_entity.id
_entity.type
_entity.pdbx_description
1 polymer ?
#
loop_
_entity_poly.entity_id
_entity_poly.type
_entity_poly.pdbx_seq_one_letter_code
_entity_poly.pdbx_strand_id
1 'polypeptide(L)'
;MILLNVLMSGKLDFSRTQTKLWIVLFGVMAVHVPLAVNNFWALMTFKDMFLLFCVYLGIITFVNSLERMMTVMKLWMGIHGFLAIMGIVKGGLGIGAWMGDENDFCMVMDMAAPFGYFLFFGAQGMLQKLKYLGMLGSFILGAMASLSRGGFIGLASVGAYCWYRSPKKLNALILVVVAVVFMLILAPDKYWDEVSSSTSEATMAIGTGAERLYTWGIGVEMFYSNPIIGIGQSNFPWTFDRYEGGQNFLGRSIAGRQAHSAWVTLLSELGLAGILIIGGMLFQCYKDLKFVRTKFTPAESRQKHGQTIRAKEDIRVYLAMAMEGSLIGFSVSGVFISILWYPSLWIMLALVVALRNISETQSEGGPLGVVRAQYPQGSSLPRYGERPVSRL
;
A
#
# COMPACT_ATOMS: atom_id res chain seq x y z
N MET A 1 -6.53 -15.76 18.41
CA MET A 1 -5.34 -16.61 18.18
C MET A 1 -4.09 -15.79 17.88
N ILE A 2 -4.08 -14.86 16.88
CA ILE A 2 -2.90 -14.03 16.56
C ILE A 2 -2.40 -13.26 17.79
N LEU A 3 -3.26 -12.49 18.46
CA LEU A 3 -2.88 -11.71 19.64
C LEU A 3 -2.31 -12.57 20.77
N LEU A 4 -2.88 -13.75 21.02
CA LEU A 4 -2.38 -14.69 22.01
C LEU A 4 -0.96 -15.15 21.68
N ASN A 5 -0.69 -15.54 20.43
CA ASN A 5 0.64 -15.94 19.97
C ASN A 5 1.65 -14.78 20.06
N VAL A 6 1.22 -13.55 19.75
CA VAL A 6 2.06 -12.35 19.86
C VAL A 6 2.40 -12.08 21.33
N LEU A 7 1.42 -12.15 22.25
CA LEU A 7 1.63 -11.99 23.69
C LEU A 7 2.57 -13.07 24.26
N MET A 8 2.36 -14.32 23.86
CA MET A 8 3.22 -15.45 24.28
C MET A 8 4.64 -15.37 23.73
N SER A 9 4.85 -14.67 22.60
CA SER A 9 6.20 -14.50 22.03
C SER A 9 7.12 -13.63 22.87
N GLY A 10 6.57 -12.81 23.77
CA GLY A 10 7.32 -11.82 24.56
C GLY A 10 8.01 -10.71 23.76
N LYS A 11 7.70 -10.61 22.45
CA LYS A 11 8.38 -9.72 21.48
C LYS A 11 7.53 -8.51 21.06
N LEU A 12 6.60 -8.08 21.92
CA LEU A 12 5.83 -6.87 21.65
C LEU A 12 6.73 -5.64 21.69
N ASP A 13 6.86 -4.98 20.56
CA ASP A 13 7.59 -3.71 20.46
C ASP A 13 6.62 -2.53 20.38
N PHE A 14 6.41 -1.87 21.50
CA PHE A 14 5.65 -0.63 21.60
C PHE A 14 6.52 0.62 21.40
N SER A 15 7.81 0.47 21.16
CA SER A 15 8.73 1.60 20.98
C SER A 15 8.49 2.33 19.66
N ARG A 16 7.98 1.63 18.65
CA ARG A 16 7.77 2.16 17.31
C ARG A 16 6.73 3.27 17.28
N THR A 17 7.07 4.35 16.60
CA THR A 17 6.17 5.51 16.44
C THR A 17 4.81 5.09 15.86
N GLN A 18 4.78 4.17 14.88
CA GLN A 18 3.55 3.64 14.32
C GLN A 18 2.66 2.98 15.39
N THR A 19 3.22 2.14 16.26
CA THR A 19 2.48 1.48 17.34
C THR A 19 1.90 2.49 18.32
N LYS A 20 2.66 3.54 18.65
CA LYS A 20 2.19 4.63 19.52
C LYS A 20 1.03 5.40 18.88
N LEU A 21 1.13 5.71 17.58
CA LEU A 21 0.05 6.39 16.86
C LEU A 21 -1.22 5.52 16.76
N TRP A 22 -1.09 4.19 16.64
CA TRP A 22 -2.23 3.27 16.74
C TRP A 22 -2.93 3.38 18.10
N ILE A 23 -2.18 3.42 19.20
CA ILE A 23 -2.73 3.55 20.56
C ILE A 23 -3.48 4.88 20.72
N VAL A 24 -2.90 5.98 20.20
CA VAL A 24 -3.56 7.30 20.23
C VAL A 24 -4.84 7.28 19.38
N LEU A 25 -4.82 6.65 18.21
CA LEU A 25 -6.01 6.48 17.37
C LEU A 25 -7.12 5.74 18.13
N PHE A 26 -6.79 4.64 18.82
CA PHE A 26 -7.76 3.92 19.64
C PHE A 26 -8.33 4.77 20.78
N GLY A 27 -7.51 5.62 21.39
CA GLY A 27 -8.01 6.57 22.40
C GLY A 27 -9.09 7.50 21.83
N VAL A 28 -8.85 8.08 20.65
CA VAL A 28 -9.83 8.93 19.95
C VAL A 28 -11.08 8.12 19.57
N MET A 29 -10.90 6.95 18.97
CA MET A 29 -12.03 6.09 18.55
C MET A 29 -12.85 5.61 19.73
N ALA A 30 -12.23 5.30 20.87
CA ALA A 30 -12.94 4.88 22.08
C ALA A 30 -13.84 6.00 22.64
N VAL A 31 -13.38 7.26 22.60
CA VAL A 31 -14.18 8.43 22.96
C VAL A 31 -15.39 8.59 22.05
N HIS A 32 -15.23 8.29 20.75
CA HIS A 32 -16.34 8.40 19.80
C HIS A 32 -17.45 7.34 20.02
N VAL A 33 -17.12 6.15 20.53
CA VAL A 33 -18.15 5.09 20.71
C VAL A 33 -19.37 5.59 21.48
N PRO A 34 -19.27 6.25 22.65
CA PRO A 34 -20.42 6.81 23.34
C PRO A 34 -20.94 8.13 22.79
N LEU A 35 -20.13 8.91 22.05
CA LEU A 35 -20.49 10.28 21.63
C LEU A 35 -21.06 10.37 20.22
N ALA A 36 -20.79 9.38 19.37
CA ALA A 36 -21.24 9.37 17.99
C ALA A 36 -22.77 9.25 17.89
N VAL A 37 -23.33 9.80 16.81
CA VAL A 37 -24.78 9.74 16.53
C VAL A 37 -25.24 8.29 16.38
N ASN A 38 -24.48 7.48 15.69
CA ASN A 38 -24.69 6.04 15.59
C ASN A 38 -23.57 5.29 16.31
N ASN A 39 -23.80 5.01 17.60
CA ASN A 39 -22.88 4.30 18.48
C ASN A 39 -22.56 2.88 17.99
N PHE A 40 -23.53 2.22 17.36
CA PHE A 40 -23.36 0.86 16.85
C PHE A 40 -22.28 0.82 15.77
N TRP A 41 -22.35 1.68 14.75
CA TRP A 41 -21.34 1.71 13.70
C TRP A 41 -20.00 2.22 14.20
N ALA A 42 -19.99 3.17 15.13
CA ALA A 42 -18.75 3.60 15.79
C ALA A 42 -18.04 2.43 16.51
N LEU A 43 -18.83 1.59 17.24
CA LEU A 43 -18.32 0.40 17.91
C LEU A 43 -17.86 -0.69 16.93
N MET A 44 -18.61 -0.93 15.85
CA MET A 44 -18.22 -1.92 14.84
C MET A 44 -16.90 -1.55 14.17
N THR A 45 -16.76 -0.28 13.78
CA THR A 45 -15.49 0.20 13.18
C THR A 45 -14.34 0.13 14.19
N PHE A 46 -14.57 0.48 15.45
CA PHE A 46 -13.56 0.31 16.51
C PHE A 46 -13.10 -1.15 16.63
N LYS A 47 -14.05 -2.09 16.64
CA LYS A 47 -13.76 -3.53 16.70
C LYS A 47 -12.96 -3.99 15.47
N ASP A 48 -13.35 -3.58 14.27
CA ASP A 48 -12.67 -3.97 13.03
C ASP A 48 -11.23 -3.40 12.99
N MET A 49 -11.05 -2.15 13.43
CA MET A 49 -9.73 -1.56 13.56
C MET A 49 -8.88 -2.25 14.64
N PHE A 50 -9.48 -2.72 15.72
CA PHE A 50 -8.79 -3.53 16.72
C PHE A 50 -8.32 -4.87 16.14
N LEU A 51 -9.11 -5.54 15.32
CA LEU A 51 -8.68 -6.75 14.60
C LEU A 51 -7.52 -6.46 13.65
N LEU A 52 -7.56 -5.33 12.92
CA LEU A 52 -6.46 -4.89 12.06
C LEU A 52 -5.20 -4.55 12.85
N PHE A 53 -5.33 -4.00 14.05
CA PHE A 53 -4.20 -3.80 14.95
C PHE A 53 -3.58 -5.12 15.41
N CYS A 54 -4.39 -6.14 15.71
CA CYS A 54 -3.88 -7.48 16.00
C CYS A 54 -3.09 -8.06 14.80
N VAL A 55 -3.58 -7.85 13.57
CA VAL A 55 -2.85 -8.22 12.35
C VAL A 55 -1.55 -7.43 12.21
N TYR A 56 -1.58 -6.11 12.46
CA TYR A 56 -0.39 -5.25 12.49
C TYR A 56 0.66 -5.80 13.46
N LEU A 57 0.29 -6.09 14.70
CA LEU A 57 1.20 -6.67 15.70
C LEU A 57 1.74 -8.03 15.25
N GLY A 58 0.90 -8.86 14.65
CA GLY A 58 1.32 -10.15 14.07
C GLY A 58 2.36 -9.97 12.96
N ILE A 59 2.14 -9.05 12.03
CA ILE A 59 3.08 -8.78 10.93
C ILE A 59 4.41 -8.28 11.47
N ILE A 60 4.44 -7.26 12.31
CA ILE A 60 5.69 -6.68 12.82
C ILE A 60 6.49 -7.64 13.72
N THR A 61 5.82 -8.62 14.35
CA THR A 61 6.44 -9.62 15.22
C THR A 61 6.99 -10.81 14.43
N PHE A 62 6.20 -11.35 13.51
CA PHE A 62 6.53 -12.61 12.82
C PHE A 62 7.22 -12.42 11.46
N VAL A 63 7.04 -11.28 10.80
CA VAL A 63 7.75 -10.96 9.55
C VAL A 63 9.08 -10.27 9.90
N ASN A 64 10.00 -11.02 10.49
CA ASN A 64 11.26 -10.53 11.06
C ASN A 64 12.51 -10.91 10.24
N SER A 65 12.35 -11.47 9.05
CA SER A 65 13.43 -11.75 8.11
C SER A 65 13.04 -11.38 6.68
N LEU A 66 14.05 -11.11 5.85
CA LEU A 66 13.83 -10.78 4.43
C LEU A 66 13.15 -11.94 3.69
N GLU A 67 13.46 -13.17 4.05
CA GLU A 67 12.84 -14.38 3.47
C GLU A 67 11.33 -14.40 3.76
N ARG A 68 10.93 -14.18 5.03
CA ARG A 68 9.52 -14.11 5.42
C ARG A 68 8.81 -12.94 4.76
N MET A 69 9.46 -11.77 4.69
CA MET A 69 8.94 -10.61 3.97
C MET A 69 8.67 -10.95 2.50
N MET A 70 9.63 -11.58 1.82
CA MET A 70 9.46 -11.99 0.42
C MET A 70 8.37 -13.05 0.26
N THR A 71 8.19 -13.94 1.22
CA THR A 71 7.10 -14.93 1.22
C THR A 71 5.74 -14.25 1.33
N VAL A 72 5.58 -13.32 2.28
CA VAL A 72 4.36 -12.52 2.44
C VAL A 72 4.07 -11.71 1.18
N MET A 73 5.09 -11.07 0.59
CA MET A 73 4.93 -10.30 -0.64
C MET A 73 4.52 -11.16 -1.84
N LYS A 74 5.09 -12.36 -1.99
CA LYS A 74 4.69 -13.30 -3.05
C LYS A 74 3.24 -13.75 -2.89
N LEU A 75 2.84 -14.06 -1.66
CA LEU A 75 1.46 -14.43 -1.35
C LEU A 75 0.50 -13.27 -1.62
N TRP A 76 0.83 -12.08 -1.13
CA TRP A 76 0.06 -10.86 -1.33
C TRP A 76 -0.12 -10.56 -2.83
N MET A 77 0.96 -10.56 -3.60
CA MET A 77 0.91 -10.37 -5.05
C MET A 77 0.13 -11.48 -5.76
N GLY A 78 0.24 -12.72 -5.30
CA GLY A 78 -0.52 -13.85 -5.86
C GLY A 78 -2.03 -13.67 -5.66
N ILE A 79 -2.45 -13.25 -4.47
CA ILE A 79 -3.86 -12.95 -4.17
C ILE A 79 -4.34 -11.79 -5.06
N HIS A 80 -3.58 -10.70 -5.16
CA HIS A 80 -3.95 -9.56 -5.99
C HIS A 80 -3.95 -9.89 -7.49
N GLY A 81 -3.04 -10.75 -7.94
CA GLY A 81 -3.04 -11.29 -9.30
C GLY A 81 -4.30 -12.11 -9.61
N PHE A 82 -4.71 -12.97 -8.68
CA PHE A 82 -5.98 -13.69 -8.78
C PHE A 82 -7.18 -12.74 -8.81
N LEU A 83 -7.20 -11.75 -7.92
CA LEU A 83 -8.26 -10.72 -7.90
C LEU A 83 -8.29 -9.90 -9.20
N ALA A 84 -7.14 -9.57 -9.77
CA ALA A 84 -7.04 -8.89 -11.06
C ALA A 84 -7.71 -9.69 -12.18
N ILE A 85 -7.39 -10.98 -12.28
CA ILE A 85 -7.98 -11.88 -13.28
C ILE A 85 -9.50 -11.97 -13.08
N MET A 86 -9.94 -12.15 -11.84
CA MET A 86 -11.38 -12.24 -11.52
C MET A 86 -12.11 -10.93 -11.80
N GLY A 87 -11.48 -9.78 -11.52
CA GLY A 87 -12.03 -8.48 -11.83
C GLY A 87 -12.17 -8.23 -13.34
N ILE A 88 -11.17 -8.62 -14.13
CA ILE A 88 -11.25 -8.56 -15.59
C ILE A 88 -12.42 -9.40 -16.10
N VAL A 89 -12.57 -10.64 -15.62
CA VAL A 89 -13.67 -11.54 -16.03
C VAL A 89 -15.04 -10.99 -15.60
N LYS A 90 -15.12 -10.29 -14.48
CA LYS A 90 -16.35 -9.71 -13.94
C LYS A 90 -16.64 -8.28 -14.42
N GLY A 91 -15.89 -7.77 -15.39
CA GLY A 91 -16.11 -6.43 -15.94
C GLY A 91 -15.72 -5.30 -14.98
N GLY A 92 -14.65 -5.51 -14.19
CA GLY A 92 -14.06 -4.47 -13.33
C GLY A 92 -14.53 -4.46 -11.88
N LEU A 93 -15.30 -5.47 -11.49
CA LEU A 93 -15.71 -5.64 -10.09
C LEU A 93 -14.86 -6.69 -9.39
N GLY A 94 -14.40 -6.38 -8.17
CA GLY A 94 -13.68 -7.32 -7.34
C GLY A 94 -14.59 -8.35 -6.67
N ILE A 95 -14.06 -9.04 -5.66
CA ILE A 95 -14.77 -10.07 -4.90
C ILE A 95 -14.91 -9.62 -3.46
N GLY A 96 -16.10 -9.82 -2.88
CA GLY A 96 -16.40 -9.51 -1.49
C GLY A 96 -16.77 -8.05 -1.23
N ALA A 97 -17.15 -7.75 0.00
CA ALA A 97 -17.71 -6.46 0.39
C ALA A 97 -16.73 -5.27 0.27
N TRP A 98 -15.42 -5.53 0.25
CA TRP A 98 -14.36 -4.52 0.23
C TRP A 98 -13.85 -4.17 -1.18
N MET A 99 -14.34 -4.84 -2.19
CA MET A 99 -13.97 -4.66 -3.60
C MET A 99 -15.17 -4.86 -4.52
N GLY A 100 -16.38 -4.71 -3.98
CA GLY A 100 -17.62 -4.83 -4.74
C GLY A 100 -17.94 -3.59 -5.59
N ASP A 101 -17.20 -2.48 -5.36
CA ASP A 101 -17.24 -1.24 -6.13
C ASP A 101 -16.02 -1.18 -7.07
N GLU A 102 -16.23 -0.66 -8.27
CA GLU A 102 -15.18 -0.54 -9.29
C GLU A 102 -14.02 0.36 -8.85
N ASN A 103 -14.30 1.40 -8.06
CA ASN A 103 -13.27 2.31 -7.58
C ASN A 103 -12.39 1.64 -6.51
N ASP A 104 -13.01 0.88 -5.59
CA ASP A 104 -12.29 0.13 -4.55
C ASP A 104 -11.38 -0.92 -5.17
N PHE A 105 -11.88 -1.65 -6.17
CA PHE A 105 -11.10 -2.63 -6.91
C PHE A 105 -9.92 -1.98 -7.66
N CYS A 106 -10.15 -0.86 -8.36
CA CYS A 106 -9.09 -0.14 -9.07
C CYS A 106 -7.97 0.31 -8.12
N MET A 107 -8.32 0.90 -6.97
CA MET A 107 -7.36 1.34 -5.97
C MET A 107 -6.46 0.18 -5.49
N VAL A 108 -7.04 -1.00 -5.27
CA VAL A 108 -6.26 -2.18 -4.89
C VAL A 108 -5.28 -2.59 -5.99
N MET A 109 -5.66 -2.47 -7.25
CA MET A 109 -4.76 -2.69 -8.38
C MET A 109 -3.65 -1.63 -8.46
N ASP A 110 -3.97 -0.36 -8.20
CA ASP A 110 -3.00 0.73 -8.15
C ASP A 110 -1.95 0.50 -7.05
N MET A 111 -2.38 -0.02 -5.89
CA MET A 111 -1.46 -0.39 -4.81
C MET A 111 -0.57 -1.59 -5.17
N ALA A 112 -1.05 -2.50 -6.01
CA ALA A 112 -0.31 -3.70 -6.40
C ALA A 112 0.70 -3.46 -7.54
N ALA A 113 0.39 -2.55 -8.46
CA ALA A 113 1.20 -2.30 -9.65
C ALA A 113 2.68 -1.97 -9.37
N PRO A 114 3.04 -1.13 -8.36
CA PRO A 114 4.44 -0.83 -8.05
C PRO A 114 5.26 -2.07 -7.69
N PHE A 115 4.66 -3.08 -7.07
CA PHE A 115 5.37 -4.33 -6.74
C PHE A 115 5.72 -5.11 -8.00
N GLY A 116 4.80 -5.23 -8.95
CA GLY A 116 5.09 -5.82 -10.26
C GLY A 116 6.25 -5.11 -10.96
N TYR A 117 6.22 -3.79 -10.95
CA TYR A 117 7.24 -2.95 -11.59
C TYR A 117 8.61 -3.07 -10.91
N PHE A 118 8.73 -2.78 -9.63
CA PHE A 118 10.03 -2.73 -8.97
C PHE A 118 10.65 -4.12 -8.75
N LEU A 119 9.85 -5.14 -8.45
CA LEU A 119 10.36 -6.50 -8.32
C LEU A 119 10.79 -7.10 -9.65
N PHE A 120 10.27 -6.63 -10.79
CA PHE A 120 10.81 -6.96 -12.11
C PHE A 120 12.30 -6.56 -12.23
N PHE A 121 12.67 -5.36 -11.76
CA PHE A 121 14.07 -4.92 -11.77
C PHE A 121 14.92 -5.66 -10.73
N GLY A 122 14.34 -6.05 -9.59
CA GLY A 122 15.01 -6.83 -8.56
C GLY A 122 15.20 -8.32 -8.92
N ALA A 123 14.47 -8.85 -9.90
CA ALA A 123 14.47 -10.27 -10.26
C ALA A 123 15.80 -10.74 -10.86
N GLN A 124 16.22 -11.98 -10.49
CA GLN A 124 17.51 -12.55 -10.87
C GLN A 124 17.49 -13.31 -12.21
N GLY A 125 16.36 -13.87 -12.59
CA GLY A 125 16.23 -14.71 -13.79
C GLY A 125 15.08 -14.28 -14.70
N MET A 126 15.14 -14.71 -15.98
CA MET A 126 14.14 -14.35 -16.99
C MET A 126 12.73 -14.81 -16.58
N LEU A 127 12.58 -15.99 -16.03
CA LEU A 127 11.28 -16.53 -15.58
C LEU A 127 10.67 -15.67 -14.47
N GLN A 128 11.48 -15.21 -13.49
CA GLN A 128 11.00 -14.29 -12.45
C GLN A 128 10.60 -12.93 -13.02
N LYS A 129 11.38 -12.40 -13.96
CA LYS A 129 11.05 -11.16 -14.66
C LYS A 129 9.73 -11.27 -15.41
N LEU A 130 9.54 -12.33 -16.18
CA LEU A 130 8.28 -12.58 -16.91
C LEU A 130 7.10 -12.71 -15.96
N LYS A 131 7.28 -13.38 -14.80
CA LYS A 131 6.24 -13.49 -13.77
C LYS A 131 5.84 -12.11 -13.23
N TYR A 132 6.79 -11.27 -12.85
CA TYR A 132 6.47 -9.93 -12.34
C TYR A 132 5.90 -9.00 -13.42
N LEU A 133 6.36 -9.13 -14.66
CA LEU A 133 5.80 -8.40 -15.78
C LEU A 133 4.36 -8.83 -16.07
N GLY A 134 4.06 -10.13 -16.03
CA GLY A 134 2.71 -10.65 -16.17
C GLY A 134 1.78 -10.18 -15.05
N MET A 135 2.27 -10.15 -13.80
CA MET A 135 1.52 -9.58 -12.67
C MET A 135 1.26 -8.08 -12.86
N LEU A 136 2.28 -7.29 -13.27
CA LEU A 136 2.09 -5.88 -13.58
C LEU A 136 1.03 -5.68 -14.67
N GLY A 137 1.10 -6.46 -15.74
CA GLY A 137 0.10 -6.44 -16.80
C GLY A 137 -1.30 -6.75 -16.29
N SER A 138 -1.46 -7.77 -15.45
CA SER A 138 -2.77 -8.12 -14.88
C SER A 138 -3.32 -7.03 -13.95
N PHE A 139 -2.48 -6.34 -13.17
CA PHE A 139 -2.91 -5.21 -12.33
C PHE A 139 -3.37 -4.02 -13.17
N ILE A 140 -2.60 -3.67 -14.21
CA ILE A 140 -2.98 -2.59 -15.13
C ILE A 140 -4.28 -2.93 -15.85
N LEU A 141 -4.42 -4.14 -16.41
CA LEU A 141 -5.64 -4.58 -17.09
C LEU A 141 -6.84 -4.65 -16.12
N GLY A 142 -6.63 -5.08 -14.88
CA GLY A 142 -7.66 -5.07 -13.85
C GLY A 142 -8.13 -3.66 -13.53
N ALA A 143 -7.20 -2.73 -13.34
CA ALA A 143 -7.52 -1.31 -13.13
C ALA A 143 -8.31 -0.74 -14.31
N MET A 144 -7.92 -1.08 -15.55
CA MET A 144 -8.64 -0.64 -16.76
C MET A 144 -10.05 -1.22 -16.83
N ALA A 145 -10.23 -2.51 -16.52
CA ALA A 145 -11.54 -3.16 -16.55
C ALA A 145 -12.53 -2.52 -15.57
N SER A 146 -12.05 -1.85 -14.51
CA SER A 146 -12.91 -1.17 -13.53
C SER A 146 -13.61 0.07 -14.08
N LEU A 147 -13.13 0.66 -15.18
CA LEU A 147 -13.61 1.93 -15.74
C LEU A 147 -13.65 3.09 -14.74
N SER A 148 -12.94 2.99 -13.63
CA SER A 148 -12.88 4.01 -12.57
C SER A 148 -12.07 5.22 -13.00
N ARG A 149 -12.69 6.36 -13.20
CA ARG A 149 -12.01 7.64 -13.52
C ARG A 149 -11.02 8.05 -12.42
N GLY A 150 -11.43 7.93 -11.15
CA GLY A 150 -10.58 8.22 -9.99
C GLY A 150 -9.40 7.26 -9.87
N GLY A 151 -9.63 5.97 -10.15
CA GLY A 151 -8.58 4.95 -10.18
C GLY A 151 -7.54 5.19 -11.28
N PHE A 152 -7.95 5.65 -12.46
CA PHE A 152 -6.97 6.00 -13.51
C PHE A 152 -6.03 7.14 -13.12
N ILE A 153 -6.50 8.13 -12.35
CA ILE A 153 -5.64 9.18 -11.78
C ILE A 153 -4.66 8.54 -10.79
N GLY A 154 -5.11 7.59 -9.98
CA GLY A 154 -4.26 6.78 -9.10
C GLY A 154 -3.20 6.01 -9.87
N LEU A 155 -3.59 5.26 -10.90
CA LEU A 155 -2.66 4.50 -11.76
C LEU A 155 -1.64 5.40 -12.46
N ALA A 156 -2.07 6.55 -12.96
CA ALA A 156 -1.17 7.54 -13.58
C ALA A 156 -0.14 8.08 -12.58
N SER A 157 -0.55 8.36 -11.34
CA SER A 157 0.35 8.81 -10.27
C SER A 157 1.38 7.74 -9.90
N VAL A 158 0.96 6.47 -9.85
CA VAL A 158 1.84 5.32 -9.65
C VAL A 158 2.83 5.19 -10.81
N GLY A 159 2.37 5.32 -12.06
CA GLY A 159 3.21 5.29 -13.25
C GLY A 159 4.26 6.40 -13.24
N ALA A 160 3.86 7.63 -12.91
CA ALA A 160 4.75 8.77 -12.77
C ALA A 160 5.80 8.54 -11.65
N TYR A 161 5.40 8.00 -10.52
CA TYR A 161 6.31 7.64 -9.44
C TYR A 161 7.29 6.53 -9.87
N CYS A 162 6.81 5.47 -10.51
CA CYS A 162 7.65 4.39 -11.03
C CYS A 162 8.68 4.92 -12.04
N TRP A 163 8.27 5.80 -12.95
CA TRP A 163 9.16 6.48 -13.87
C TRP A 163 10.19 7.35 -13.13
N TYR A 164 9.74 8.17 -12.18
CA TYR A 164 10.64 9.04 -11.38
C TYR A 164 11.71 8.25 -10.64
N ARG A 165 11.36 7.10 -10.07
CA ARG A 165 12.29 6.23 -9.32
C ARG A 165 13.11 5.29 -10.19
N SER A 166 12.74 5.10 -11.46
CA SER A 166 13.46 4.18 -12.33
C SER A 166 14.88 4.65 -12.62
N PRO A 167 15.88 3.75 -12.51
CA PRO A 167 17.25 4.07 -12.88
C PRO A 167 17.46 4.21 -14.39
N LYS A 168 16.59 3.59 -15.20
CA LYS A 168 16.60 3.62 -16.67
C LYS A 168 15.39 4.39 -17.19
N LYS A 169 15.47 5.73 -17.15
CA LYS A 169 14.38 6.63 -17.50
C LYS A 169 13.71 6.35 -18.86
N LEU A 170 14.52 6.10 -19.88
CA LEU A 170 14.02 5.85 -21.22
C LEU A 170 13.24 4.52 -21.28
N ASN A 171 13.78 3.45 -20.71
CA ASN A 171 13.09 2.15 -20.67
C ASN A 171 11.79 2.21 -19.85
N ALA A 172 11.82 2.96 -18.75
CA ALA A 172 10.62 3.20 -17.95
C ALA A 172 9.58 4.01 -18.72
N LEU A 173 10.01 5.06 -19.44
CA LEU A 173 9.12 5.84 -20.29
C LEU A 173 8.50 4.98 -21.40
N ILE A 174 9.31 4.16 -22.09
CA ILE A 174 8.82 3.23 -23.10
C ILE A 174 7.76 2.29 -22.49
N LEU A 175 8.01 1.72 -21.31
CA LEU A 175 7.06 0.83 -20.63
C LEU A 175 5.74 1.55 -20.30
N VAL A 176 5.82 2.79 -19.81
CA VAL A 176 4.63 3.61 -19.52
C VAL A 176 3.88 3.94 -20.82
N VAL A 177 4.58 4.36 -21.87
CA VAL A 177 3.98 4.66 -23.17
C VAL A 177 3.31 3.41 -23.76
N VAL A 178 3.99 2.27 -23.74
CA VAL A 178 3.42 0.99 -24.20
C VAL A 178 2.17 0.63 -23.39
N ALA A 179 2.20 0.80 -22.06
CA ALA A 179 1.03 0.55 -21.21
C ALA A 179 -0.13 1.49 -21.56
N VAL A 180 0.15 2.78 -21.78
CA VAL A 180 -0.88 3.77 -22.19
C VAL A 180 -1.44 3.45 -23.59
N VAL A 181 -0.59 3.15 -24.55
CA VAL A 181 -1.03 2.76 -25.91
C VAL A 181 -1.87 1.49 -25.85
N PHE A 182 -1.43 0.51 -25.09
CA PHE A 182 -2.19 -0.74 -24.90
C PHE A 182 -3.54 -0.49 -24.22
N MET A 183 -3.56 0.42 -23.25
CA MET A 183 -4.79 0.91 -22.63
C MET A 183 -5.73 1.55 -23.66
N LEU A 184 -5.24 2.45 -24.50
CA LEU A 184 -6.05 3.13 -25.50
C LEU A 184 -6.63 2.17 -26.54
N ILE A 185 -5.88 1.13 -26.92
CA ILE A 185 -6.32 0.11 -27.90
C ILE A 185 -7.35 -0.86 -27.29
N LEU A 186 -7.17 -1.23 -26.02
CA LEU A 186 -8.03 -2.23 -25.36
C LEU A 186 -9.19 -1.61 -24.59
N ALA A 187 -9.26 -0.29 -24.47
CA ALA A 187 -10.33 0.39 -23.76
C ALA A 187 -11.67 0.12 -24.48
N PRO A 188 -12.69 -0.44 -23.78
CA PRO A 188 -14.00 -0.66 -24.36
C PRO A 188 -14.66 0.66 -24.78
N ASP A 189 -15.59 0.60 -25.76
CA ASP A 189 -16.36 1.79 -26.19
C ASP A 189 -17.00 2.50 -24.99
N LYS A 190 -17.53 1.73 -24.05
CA LYS A 190 -18.09 2.26 -22.79
C LYS A 190 -17.13 3.17 -22.01
N TYR A 191 -15.82 2.94 -22.08
CA TYR A 191 -14.82 3.81 -21.45
C TYR A 191 -14.79 5.19 -22.12
N TRP A 192 -14.84 5.22 -23.45
CA TRP A 192 -14.84 6.47 -24.22
C TRP A 192 -16.13 7.25 -24.03
N ASP A 193 -17.25 6.56 -23.91
CA ASP A 193 -18.56 7.15 -23.58
C ASP A 193 -18.51 7.79 -22.19
N GLU A 194 -17.91 7.11 -21.19
CA GLU A 194 -17.76 7.60 -19.83
C GLU A 194 -16.82 8.83 -19.75
N VAL A 195 -15.72 8.83 -20.51
CA VAL A 195 -14.80 9.97 -20.62
C VAL A 195 -15.48 11.16 -21.31
N SER A 196 -16.22 10.93 -22.38
CA SER A 196 -16.92 11.99 -23.11
C SER A 196 -18.07 12.61 -22.30
N SER A 197 -18.83 11.79 -21.58
CA SER A 197 -19.92 12.26 -20.71
C SER A 197 -19.41 13.13 -19.56
N SER A 198 -18.19 12.87 -19.07
CA SER A 198 -17.56 13.64 -17.98
C SER A 198 -17.44 15.13 -18.30
N THR A 199 -17.17 15.48 -19.57
CA THR A 199 -17.03 16.88 -20.00
C THR A 199 -18.38 17.59 -19.98
N SER A 200 -19.44 16.91 -20.43
CA SER A 200 -20.80 17.46 -20.43
C SER A 200 -21.37 17.56 -18.99
N GLU A 201 -21.13 16.55 -18.15
CA GLU A 201 -21.51 16.57 -16.72
C GLU A 201 -20.84 17.71 -15.96
N ALA A 202 -19.54 17.94 -16.17
CA ALA A 202 -18.81 19.04 -15.54
C ALA A 202 -19.37 20.41 -15.97
N THR A 203 -19.76 20.56 -17.23
CA THR A 203 -20.34 21.82 -17.76
C THR A 203 -21.73 22.10 -17.18
N MET A 204 -22.52 21.06 -16.92
CA MET A 204 -23.89 21.19 -16.40
C MET A 204 -23.96 21.14 -14.87
N ALA A 205 -22.83 20.98 -14.17
CA ALA A 205 -22.76 20.74 -12.71
C ALA A 205 -23.70 19.60 -12.24
N ILE A 206 -23.85 18.58 -13.06
CA ILE A 206 -24.65 17.37 -12.80
C ILE A 206 -23.74 16.12 -12.81
N GLY A 207 -24.29 14.98 -12.40
CA GLY A 207 -23.56 13.70 -12.40
C GLY A 207 -22.73 13.46 -11.15
N THR A 208 -21.96 12.38 -11.19
CA THR A 208 -21.24 11.85 -10.00
C THR A 208 -20.16 12.80 -9.48
N GLY A 209 -19.56 13.63 -10.32
CA GLY A 209 -18.57 14.62 -9.92
C GLY A 209 -19.18 15.75 -9.10
N ALA A 210 -20.30 16.32 -9.56
CA ALA A 210 -21.00 17.37 -8.86
C ALA A 210 -21.57 16.88 -7.51
N GLU A 211 -22.11 15.66 -7.47
CA GLU A 211 -22.59 15.02 -6.26
C GLU A 211 -21.47 14.83 -5.23
N ARG A 212 -20.26 14.45 -5.65
CA ARG A 212 -19.10 14.36 -4.76
C ARG A 212 -18.71 15.72 -4.18
N LEU A 213 -18.63 16.76 -5.01
CA LEU A 213 -18.30 18.11 -4.54
C LEU A 213 -19.32 18.61 -3.51
N TYR A 214 -20.59 18.37 -3.76
CA TYR A 214 -21.66 18.68 -2.79
C TYR A 214 -21.46 17.92 -1.47
N THR A 215 -21.26 16.59 -1.55
CA THR A 215 -21.02 15.73 -0.40
C THR A 215 -19.75 16.14 0.37
N TRP A 216 -18.69 16.56 -0.34
CA TRP A 216 -17.47 17.07 0.30
C TRP A 216 -17.71 18.39 1.03
N GLY A 217 -18.55 19.27 0.48
CA GLY A 217 -19.01 20.51 1.17
C GLY A 217 -19.64 20.17 2.52
N ILE A 218 -20.57 19.21 2.55
CA ILE A 218 -21.18 18.74 3.81
C ILE A 218 -20.13 18.17 4.77
N GLY A 219 -19.14 17.42 4.27
CA GLY A 219 -18.03 16.89 5.10
C GLY A 219 -17.17 18.01 5.71
N VAL A 220 -16.97 19.10 4.98
CA VAL A 220 -16.26 20.27 5.48
C VAL A 220 -17.07 21.01 6.57
N GLU A 221 -18.38 21.10 6.43
CA GLU A 221 -19.27 21.66 7.47
C GLU A 221 -19.27 20.81 8.75
N MET A 222 -19.27 19.46 8.61
CA MET A 222 -19.11 18.54 9.74
C MET A 222 -17.80 18.82 10.49
N PHE A 223 -16.70 19.04 9.75
CA PHE A 223 -15.41 19.39 10.34
C PHE A 223 -15.45 20.74 11.07
N TYR A 224 -15.99 21.80 10.46
CA TYR A 224 -16.07 23.11 11.12
C TYR A 224 -16.89 23.07 12.42
N SER A 225 -17.92 22.21 12.46
CA SER A 225 -18.73 22.01 13.66
C SER A 225 -18.04 21.17 14.73
N ASN A 226 -17.12 20.26 14.33
CA ASN A 226 -16.43 19.33 15.22
C ASN A 226 -14.94 19.25 14.89
N PRO A 227 -14.17 20.36 15.02
CA PRO A 227 -12.85 20.46 14.39
C PRO A 227 -11.76 19.61 15.06
N ILE A 228 -11.89 19.28 16.36
CA ILE A 228 -10.83 18.62 17.12
C ILE A 228 -10.82 17.12 16.86
N ILE A 229 -11.92 16.42 17.13
CA ILE A 229 -12.02 14.96 17.03
C ILE A 229 -13.00 14.50 15.95
N GLY A 230 -13.78 15.38 15.31
CA GLY A 230 -14.76 15.02 14.30
C GLY A 230 -16.07 14.49 14.89
N ILE A 231 -16.92 13.95 14.01
CA ILE A 231 -18.28 13.43 14.34
C ILE A 231 -18.29 11.97 14.79
N GLY A 232 -17.13 11.29 14.76
CA GLY A 232 -16.98 9.86 15.08
C GLY A 232 -16.84 8.97 13.85
N GLN A 233 -16.05 7.90 13.99
CA GLN A 233 -15.79 6.93 12.93
C GLN A 233 -17.06 6.30 12.39
N SER A 234 -17.13 6.14 11.06
CA SER A 234 -18.27 5.59 10.29
C SER A 234 -19.61 6.28 10.55
N ASN A 235 -19.56 7.56 10.95
CA ASN A 235 -20.76 8.35 11.23
C ASN A 235 -21.13 9.35 10.14
N PHE A 236 -20.33 9.50 9.10
CA PHE A 236 -20.60 10.43 8.01
C PHE A 236 -22.01 10.25 7.42
N PRO A 237 -22.45 9.05 7.00
CA PRO A 237 -23.77 8.86 6.43
C PRO A 237 -24.91 9.16 7.42
N TRP A 238 -24.69 8.90 8.71
CA TRP A 238 -25.70 9.02 9.76
C TRP A 238 -25.93 10.45 10.23
N THR A 239 -24.97 11.32 9.98
CA THR A 239 -25.03 12.74 10.35
C THR A 239 -25.32 13.65 9.16
N PHE A 240 -25.32 13.11 7.94
CA PHE A 240 -25.45 13.85 6.69
C PHE A 240 -26.63 14.83 6.70
N ASP A 241 -27.84 14.36 7.02
CA ASP A 241 -29.07 15.15 7.04
C ASP A 241 -28.99 16.38 7.97
N ARG A 242 -28.27 16.26 9.09
CA ARG A 242 -28.15 17.37 10.05
C ARG A 242 -27.39 18.55 9.48
N TYR A 243 -26.43 18.27 8.57
CA TYR A 243 -25.57 19.26 7.95
C TYR A 243 -26.07 19.68 6.56
N GLU A 244 -26.89 18.85 5.91
CA GLU A 244 -27.56 19.21 4.66
C GLU A 244 -28.62 20.31 4.89
N GLY A 245 -29.19 20.42 6.09
CA GLY A 245 -30.04 21.54 6.52
C GLY A 245 -31.31 21.73 5.70
N GLY A 246 -31.85 20.63 5.11
CA GLY A 246 -32.99 20.67 4.22
C GLY A 246 -32.71 21.12 2.80
N GLN A 247 -31.45 21.44 2.47
CA GLN A 247 -31.00 21.61 1.09
C GLN A 247 -30.92 20.23 0.42
N ASN A 248 -31.31 20.16 -0.83
CA ASN A 248 -31.28 18.91 -1.59
C ASN A 248 -30.42 19.05 -2.82
N PHE A 249 -29.61 18.03 -3.12
CA PHE A 249 -28.85 18.03 -4.35
C PHE A 249 -29.77 17.86 -5.56
N LEU A 250 -29.89 18.91 -6.38
CA LEU A 250 -30.76 18.94 -7.55
C LEU A 250 -32.21 18.48 -7.28
N GLY A 251 -32.76 18.89 -6.11
CA GLY A 251 -34.14 18.57 -5.72
C GLY A 251 -34.35 17.14 -5.19
N ARG A 252 -33.29 16.36 -4.96
CA ARG A 252 -33.34 15.03 -4.33
C ARG A 252 -32.46 14.97 -3.10
N SER A 253 -32.91 14.30 -2.06
CA SER A 253 -32.06 14.00 -0.91
C SER A 253 -31.04 12.93 -1.32
N ILE A 254 -29.79 13.13 -0.92
CA ILE A 254 -28.71 12.15 -1.04
C ILE A 254 -28.19 11.73 0.35
N ALA A 255 -29.01 11.91 1.36
CA ALA A 255 -28.76 11.47 2.72
C ALA A 255 -28.36 9.99 2.81
N GLY A 256 -27.54 9.67 3.78
CA GLY A 256 -27.06 8.30 3.98
C GLY A 256 -25.91 7.88 3.07
N ARG A 257 -25.45 8.76 2.15
CA ARG A 257 -24.30 8.46 1.29
C ARG A 257 -22.98 8.66 2.01
N GLN A 258 -21.98 7.92 1.53
CA GLN A 258 -20.58 8.08 1.93
C GLN A 258 -19.96 9.32 1.29
N ALA A 259 -18.87 9.83 1.88
CA ALA A 259 -18.13 10.98 1.33
C ALA A 259 -17.49 10.71 -0.04
N HIS A 260 -17.32 9.46 -0.43
CA HIS A 260 -16.52 9.04 -1.59
C HIS A 260 -15.15 9.72 -1.66
N SER A 261 -14.54 9.92 -0.49
CA SER A 261 -13.18 10.40 -0.31
C SER A 261 -12.67 9.96 1.07
N ALA A 262 -11.55 9.22 1.10
CA ALA A 262 -10.91 8.84 2.35
C ALA A 262 -10.47 10.07 3.16
N TRP A 263 -10.07 11.14 2.48
CA TRP A 263 -9.57 12.36 3.11
C TRP A 263 -10.69 13.22 3.69
N VAL A 264 -11.82 13.33 2.99
CA VAL A 264 -13.01 13.99 3.53
C VAL A 264 -13.61 13.17 4.68
N THR A 265 -13.63 11.84 4.57
CA THR A 265 -14.00 10.95 5.67
C THR A 265 -13.10 11.18 6.89
N LEU A 266 -11.77 11.23 6.69
CA LEU A 266 -10.80 11.52 7.74
C LEU A 266 -11.07 12.86 8.43
N LEU A 267 -11.28 13.90 7.61
CA LEU A 267 -11.51 15.25 8.06
C LEU A 267 -12.79 15.36 8.90
N SER A 268 -13.89 14.82 8.40
CA SER A 268 -15.21 14.92 9.04
C SER A 268 -15.36 14.00 10.25
N GLU A 269 -14.89 12.73 10.13
CA GLU A 269 -15.10 11.72 11.17
C GLU A 269 -14.11 11.79 12.32
N LEU A 270 -12.85 12.18 12.08
CA LEU A 270 -11.79 12.23 13.10
C LEU A 270 -11.20 13.63 13.34
N GLY A 271 -11.60 14.62 12.57
CA GLY A 271 -11.15 16.00 12.74
C GLY A 271 -9.64 16.19 12.62
N LEU A 272 -9.12 17.21 13.27
CA LEU A 272 -7.68 17.52 13.33
C LEU A 272 -6.88 16.40 13.98
N ALA A 273 -7.43 15.73 15.00
CA ALA A 273 -6.77 14.58 15.65
C ALA A 273 -6.51 13.46 14.64
N GLY A 274 -7.49 13.11 13.80
CA GLY A 274 -7.32 12.13 12.74
C GLY A 274 -6.26 12.54 11.72
N ILE A 275 -6.28 13.80 11.27
CA ILE A 275 -5.29 14.33 10.32
C ILE A 275 -3.88 14.21 10.89
N LEU A 276 -3.66 14.58 12.14
CA LEU A 276 -2.36 14.51 12.79
C LEU A 276 -1.90 13.06 13.00
N ILE A 277 -2.81 12.16 13.38
CA ILE A 277 -2.48 10.75 13.61
C ILE A 277 -2.18 10.05 12.27
N ILE A 278 -3.11 10.08 11.30
CA ILE A 278 -2.95 9.38 10.02
C ILE A 278 -1.84 10.04 9.19
N GLY A 279 -1.79 11.38 9.16
CA GLY A 279 -0.69 12.12 8.54
C GLY A 279 0.66 11.79 9.17
N GLY A 280 0.72 11.68 10.50
CA GLY A 280 1.91 11.23 11.23
C GLY A 280 2.32 9.81 10.88
N MET A 281 1.34 8.88 10.71
CA MET A 281 1.61 7.50 10.27
C MET A 281 2.19 7.47 8.85
N LEU A 282 1.60 8.19 7.90
CA LEU A 282 2.09 8.27 6.52
C LEU A 282 3.47 8.93 6.45
N PHE A 283 3.69 9.99 7.21
CA PHE A 283 5.01 10.64 7.31
C PHE A 283 6.08 9.71 7.89
N GLN A 284 5.73 8.94 8.92
CA GLN A 284 6.65 7.95 9.49
C GLN A 284 6.97 6.85 8.47
N CYS A 285 5.99 6.37 7.69
CA CYS A 285 6.22 5.44 6.59
C CYS A 285 7.21 6.00 5.57
N TYR A 286 7.04 7.26 5.17
CA TYR A 286 8.00 7.92 4.28
C TYR A 286 9.42 7.92 4.87
N LYS A 287 9.58 8.24 6.16
CA LYS A 287 10.89 8.21 6.85
C LYS A 287 11.49 6.81 6.87
N ASP A 288 10.69 5.80 7.17
CA ASP A 288 11.12 4.41 7.26
C ASP A 288 11.56 3.87 5.88
N LEU A 289 10.76 4.11 4.85
CA LEU A 289 11.09 3.72 3.48
C LEU A 289 12.30 4.49 2.92
N LYS A 290 12.41 5.78 3.22
CA LYS A 290 13.59 6.58 2.89
C LYS A 290 14.85 6.01 3.55
N PHE A 291 14.79 5.64 4.83
CA PHE A 291 15.91 5.02 5.52
C PHE A 291 16.36 3.73 4.83
N VAL A 292 15.41 2.81 4.51
CA VAL A 292 15.75 1.56 3.82
C VAL A 292 16.42 1.84 2.48
N ARG A 293 15.85 2.74 1.67
CA ARG A 293 16.42 3.11 0.37
C ARG A 293 17.82 3.68 0.48
N THR A 294 18.02 4.66 1.37
CA THR A 294 19.33 5.32 1.50
C THR A 294 20.40 4.40 2.06
N LYS A 295 20.02 3.50 2.96
CA LYS A 295 20.95 2.57 3.61
C LYS A 295 21.45 1.47 2.69
N PHE A 296 20.59 0.95 1.82
CA PHE A 296 20.88 -0.22 0.98
C PHE A 296 21.09 0.12 -0.51
N THR A 297 21.03 1.39 -0.89
CA THR A 297 21.51 1.82 -2.20
C THR A 297 23.03 1.77 -2.20
N PRO A 298 23.68 1.04 -3.13
CA PRO A 298 25.14 0.97 -3.18
C PRO A 298 25.73 2.36 -3.34
N ALA A 299 26.73 2.71 -2.51
CA ALA A 299 27.60 3.82 -2.78
C ALA A 299 28.33 3.56 -4.11
N GLU A 300 28.49 4.61 -4.92
CA GLU A 300 28.93 4.59 -6.32
C GLU A 300 29.89 3.46 -6.73
N SER A 301 29.63 2.95 -7.92
CA SER A 301 30.36 1.89 -8.61
C SER A 301 31.88 1.96 -8.43
N ARG A 302 32.47 0.88 -7.87
CA ARG A 302 33.93 0.67 -7.91
C ARG A 302 34.39 0.60 -9.37
N GLN A 303 35.21 1.53 -9.79
CA GLN A 303 35.96 1.42 -11.04
C GLN A 303 36.92 0.24 -10.95
N LYS A 304 36.69 -0.83 -11.67
CA LYS A 304 37.63 -1.89 -11.93
C LYS A 304 37.92 -1.90 -13.44
N HIS A 305 39.17 -1.67 -13.83
CA HIS A 305 39.64 -1.76 -15.22
C HIS A 305 38.87 -0.87 -16.24
N GLY A 306 38.55 0.38 -15.87
CA GLY A 306 37.91 1.32 -16.82
C GLY A 306 36.42 1.05 -17.11
N GLN A 307 35.83 -0.02 -16.55
CA GLN A 307 34.41 -0.30 -16.64
C GLN A 307 33.70 0.00 -15.32
N THR A 308 32.66 0.80 -15.38
CA THR A 308 31.80 1.08 -14.24
C THR A 308 30.90 -0.11 -14.00
N ILE A 309 31.30 -1.05 -13.13
CA ILE A 309 30.44 -2.15 -12.68
C ILE A 309 29.45 -1.56 -11.67
N ARG A 310 28.23 -1.32 -12.07
CA ARG A 310 27.14 -0.94 -11.18
C ARG A 310 26.84 -2.10 -10.23
N ALA A 311 27.09 -1.91 -8.93
CA ALA A 311 26.69 -2.89 -7.93
C ALA A 311 25.17 -3.07 -8.02
N LYS A 312 24.73 -4.32 -7.93
CA LYS A 312 23.31 -4.66 -7.97
C LYS A 312 22.61 -4.10 -6.72
N GLU A 313 21.52 -3.39 -6.94
CA GLU A 313 20.72 -2.87 -5.82
C GLU A 313 20.12 -4.01 -4.99
N ASP A 314 20.09 -3.82 -3.68
CA ASP A 314 19.49 -4.76 -2.74
C ASP A 314 17.97 -4.85 -2.96
N ILE A 315 17.39 -6.04 -2.83
CA ILE A 315 15.95 -6.26 -3.00
C ILE A 315 15.11 -5.39 -2.05
N ARG A 316 15.65 -5.01 -0.89
CA ARG A 316 15.00 -4.11 0.08
C ARG A 316 14.75 -2.73 -0.50
N VAL A 317 15.63 -2.23 -1.36
CA VAL A 317 15.45 -0.95 -2.06
C VAL A 317 14.24 -1.03 -2.99
N TYR A 318 14.12 -2.10 -3.75
CA TYR A 318 12.96 -2.32 -4.63
C TYR A 318 11.66 -2.52 -3.85
N LEU A 319 11.68 -3.24 -2.72
CA LEU A 319 10.53 -3.36 -1.84
C LEU A 319 10.11 -2.00 -1.26
N ALA A 320 11.08 -1.21 -0.80
CA ALA A 320 10.79 0.12 -0.26
C ALA A 320 10.18 1.05 -1.32
N MET A 321 10.70 1.04 -2.55
CA MET A 321 10.11 1.79 -3.66
C MET A 321 8.71 1.28 -4.03
N ALA A 322 8.49 -0.03 -4.01
CA ALA A 322 7.17 -0.60 -4.28
C ALA A 322 6.14 -0.19 -3.23
N MET A 323 6.49 -0.26 -1.93
CA MET A 323 5.62 0.18 -0.83
C MET A 323 5.35 1.69 -0.88
N GLU A 324 6.35 2.52 -1.22
CA GLU A 324 6.19 3.96 -1.41
C GLU A 324 5.21 4.26 -2.56
N GLY A 325 5.36 3.60 -3.70
CA GLY A 325 4.43 3.69 -4.83
C GLY A 325 3.02 3.21 -4.50
N SER A 326 2.90 2.15 -3.70
CA SER A 326 1.61 1.63 -3.21
C SER A 326 0.88 2.65 -2.32
N LEU A 327 1.60 3.31 -1.40
CA LEU A 327 1.02 4.37 -0.56
C LEU A 327 0.63 5.60 -1.38
N ILE A 328 1.37 5.93 -2.45
CA ILE A 328 0.99 7.00 -3.39
C ILE A 328 -0.29 6.61 -4.14
N GLY A 329 -0.38 5.38 -4.66
CA GLY A 329 -1.59 4.86 -5.30
C GLY A 329 -2.80 4.96 -4.37
N PHE A 330 -2.69 4.45 -3.14
CA PHE A 330 -3.73 4.60 -2.12
C PHE A 330 -4.11 6.06 -1.88
N SER A 331 -3.12 6.93 -1.71
CA SER A 331 -3.37 8.33 -1.35
C SER A 331 -4.10 9.11 -2.45
N VAL A 332 -3.76 8.86 -3.71
CA VAL A 332 -4.36 9.55 -4.85
C VAL A 332 -5.73 8.96 -5.18
N SER A 333 -5.85 7.63 -5.27
CA SER A 333 -7.15 6.97 -5.48
C SER A 333 -8.12 7.27 -4.33
N GLY A 334 -7.61 7.34 -3.10
CA GLY A 334 -8.37 7.68 -1.89
C GLY A 334 -9.01 9.07 -1.88
N VAL A 335 -8.63 9.97 -2.80
CA VAL A 335 -9.36 11.24 -3.00
C VAL A 335 -10.78 10.99 -3.47
N PHE A 336 -11.01 9.90 -4.18
CA PHE A 336 -12.28 9.61 -4.86
C PHE A 336 -13.06 8.44 -4.25
N ILE A 337 -12.63 7.88 -3.11
CA ILE A 337 -13.17 6.64 -2.53
C ILE A 337 -13.15 6.70 -0.99
N SER A 338 -14.20 6.19 -0.34
CA SER A 338 -14.31 6.11 1.15
C SER A 338 -13.67 4.84 1.71
N ILE A 339 -12.35 4.73 1.62
CA ILE A 339 -11.57 3.51 1.96
C ILE A 339 -10.74 3.62 3.24
N LEU A 340 -10.96 4.66 4.05
CA LEU A 340 -10.12 4.90 5.23
C LEU A 340 -10.09 3.71 6.19
N TRP A 341 -11.23 3.04 6.37
CA TRP A 341 -11.39 1.90 7.30
C TRP A 341 -11.09 0.54 6.67
N TYR A 342 -10.65 0.49 5.39
CA TYR A 342 -10.34 -0.76 4.70
C TYR A 342 -8.95 -1.29 5.04
N PRO A 343 -8.73 -2.62 5.03
CA PRO A 343 -7.47 -3.25 5.44
C PRO A 343 -6.24 -2.82 4.66
N SER A 344 -6.42 -2.37 3.41
CA SER A 344 -5.33 -2.15 2.45
C SER A 344 -4.24 -1.20 2.97
N LEU A 345 -4.65 -0.03 3.50
CA LEU A 345 -3.72 0.93 4.10
C LEU A 345 -3.03 0.31 5.33
N TRP A 346 -3.79 -0.24 6.24
CA TRP A 346 -3.32 -0.67 7.57
C TRP A 346 -2.35 -1.84 7.49
N ILE A 347 -2.57 -2.78 6.55
CA ILE A 347 -1.64 -3.87 6.25
C ILE A 347 -0.36 -3.31 5.63
N MET A 348 -0.46 -2.33 4.71
CA MET A 348 0.71 -1.71 4.11
C MET A 348 1.58 -0.99 5.16
N LEU A 349 0.97 -0.26 6.12
CA LEU A 349 1.68 0.36 7.24
C LEU A 349 2.46 -0.69 8.06
N ALA A 350 1.84 -1.85 8.34
CA ALA A 350 2.50 -2.94 9.07
C ALA A 350 3.71 -3.50 8.31
N LEU A 351 3.58 -3.69 7.00
CA LEU A 351 4.66 -4.20 6.15
C LEU A 351 5.83 -3.22 6.05
N VAL A 352 5.55 -1.90 6.02
CA VAL A 352 6.60 -0.86 6.07
C VAL A 352 7.39 -0.95 7.38
N VAL A 353 6.71 -1.07 8.52
CA VAL A 353 7.36 -1.23 9.83
C VAL A 353 8.19 -2.51 9.89
N ALA A 354 7.64 -3.63 9.41
CA ALA A 354 8.37 -4.90 9.36
C ALA A 354 9.63 -4.80 8.48
N LEU A 355 9.56 -4.15 7.30
CA LEU A 355 10.73 -3.92 6.45
C LEU A 355 11.77 -3.04 7.14
N ARG A 356 11.36 -2.02 7.88
CA ARG A 356 12.24 -1.18 8.69
C ARG A 356 12.95 -1.99 9.76
N ASN A 357 12.22 -2.82 10.53
CA ASN A 357 12.77 -3.66 11.59
C ASN A 357 13.82 -4.65 11.04
N ILE A 358 13.51 -5.34 9.95
CA ILE A 358 14.45 -6.24 9.26
C ILE A 358 15.73 -5.49 8.84
N SER A 359 15.56 -4.27 8.37
CA SER A 359 16.67 -3.44 7.86
C SER A 359 17.55 -2.91 8.99
N GLU A 360 17.05 -2.69 10.18
CA GLU A 360 17.81 -2.31 11.36
C GLU A 360 18.61 -3.47 11.94
N THR A 361 17.97 -4.61 12.19
CA THR A 361 18.60 -5.79 12.80
C THR A 361 19.80 -6.29 12.00
N GLN A 362 19.75 -6.24 10.68
CA GLN A 362 20.89 -6.66 9.82
C GLN A 362 22.03 -5.66 9.78
N SER A 363 21.89 -4.47 10.39
CA SER A 363 22.99 -3.49 10.49
C SER A 363 23.83 -3.63 11.75
N GLU A 364 23.28 -4.20 12.80
CA GLU A 364 23.99 -4.43 14.05
C GLU A 364 24.89 -5.67 13.99
N GLY A 365 24.66 -6.54 12.98
CA GLY A 365 25.40 -7.78 12.75
C GLY A 365 26.49 -7.72 11.67
N GLY A 366 27.24 -6.62 11.49
CA GLY A 366 28.46 -6.54 10.65
C GLY A 366 28.27 -6.82 9.14
N PRO A 367 29.32 -6.61 8.29
CA PRO A 367 29.19 -6.77 6.85
C PRO A 367 28.95 -8.24 6.47
N LEU A 368 27.86 -8.47 5.72
CA LEU A 368 27.51 -9.71 5.00
C LEU A 368 28.08 -10.97 5.65
N GLY A 369 27.28 -11.62 6.51
CA GLY A 369 27.59 -12.95 6.95
C GLY A 369 27.82 -13.90 5.77
N VAL A 370 29.06 -14.06 5.38
CA VAL A 370 29.53 -15.31 4.77
C VAL A 370 29.09 -16.38 5.73
N VAL A 371 28.09 -17.18 5.35
CA VAL A 371 27.78 -18.45 6.01
C VAL A 371 29.08 -19.26 5.89
N ARG A 372 29.96 -19.10 6.88
CA ARG A 372 30.97 -20.10 7.15
C ARG A 372 30.16 -21.35 7.53
N ALA A 373 30.04 -22.28 6.59
CA ALA A 373 29.72 -23.62 6.93
C ALA A 373 30.66 -24.01 8.09
N GLN A 374 30.13 -24.16 9.29
CA GLN A 374 30.84 -24.74 10.40
C GLN A 374 31.09 -26.19 10.00
N TYR A 375 32.25 -26.45 9.36
CA TYR A 375 32.83 -27.78 9.35
C TYR A 375 33.21 -28.07 10.81
N PRO A 376 32.80 -29.21 11.37
CA PRO A 376 33.23 -29.59 12.71
C PRO A 376 34.75 -29.68 12.72
N GLN A 377 35.41 -28.88 13.55
CA GLN A 377 36.82 -29.05 13.89
C GLN A 377 36.94 -30.37 14.67
N GLY A 378 37.49 -31.40 14.02
CA GLY A 378 37.74 -32.65 14.71
C GLY A 378 37.83 -33.86 13.78
N SER A 379 38.73 -33.83 12.82
CA SER A 379 39.36 -35.10 12.34
C SER A 379 40.75 -34.74 11.78
N SER A 380 41.75 -35.08 12.56
CA SER A 380 43.15 -35.14 12.15
C SER A 380 43.29 -36.05 10.96
N LEU A 381 43.69 -35.52 9.80
CA LEU A 381 44.13 -36.32 8.67
C LEU A 381 45.39 -37.07 9.07
N PRO A 382 45.53 -38.41 8.78
CA PRO A 382 46.76 -39.15 9.03
C PRO A 382 47.85 -38.61 8.09
N ARG A 383 49.02 -38.30 8.68
CA ARG A 383 50.23 -37.99 7.91
C ARG A 383 50.64 -39.22 7.12
N TYR A 384 50.65 -39.10 5.80
CA TYR A 384 51.32 -40.10 4.94
C TYR A 384 52.82 -40.03 5.18
N GLY A 385 53.40 -41.19 5.63
CA GLY A 385 54.80 -41.34 5.97
C GLY A 385 55.72 -41.17 4.76
N GLU A 386 56.80 -40.47 5.01
CA GLU A 386 57.99 -40.46 4.14
C GLU A 386 58.58 -41.89 4.03
N ARG A 387 58.73 -42.38 2.81
CA ARG A 387 59.54 -43.60 2.58
C ARG A 387 60.99 -43.19 2.47
N PRO A 388 61.94 -43.86 3.16
CA PRO A 388 63.33 -43.60 3.00
C PRO A 388 63.82 -44.13 1.66
N VAL A 389 64.61 -43.32 0.96
CA VAL A 389 65.39 -43.71 -0.23
C VAL A 389 66.56 -44.53 0.27
N SER A 390 66.56 -45.85 0.00
CA SER A 390 67.75 -46.68 0.09
C SER A 390 68.53 -46.61 -1.21
N ARG A 391 69.79 -46.19 -1.08
CA ARG A 391 70.80 -46.39 -2.13
C ARG A 391 71.11 -47.90 -2.25
N LEU A 392 71.08 -48.38 -3.43
CA LEU A 392 72.09 -49.22 -4.08
C LEU A 392 71.84 -49.24 -5.57
#